data_9d62f5b5fae6bcee8e4af3e2aaaf8f40
#
_entry.id   9d62f5b5fae6bcee8e4af3e2aaaf8f40
#
_cell.length_a   1.000
_cell.length_b   1.000
_cell.length_c   1.000
_cell.angle_alpha   90.00
_cell.angle_beta   90.00
_cell.angle_gamma   90.00
#
_symmetry.space_group_name_H-M   'P 1'
#
loop_
_entity.id
_entity.type
_entity.pdbx_description
1 polymer ?
#
loop_
_entity_poly.entity_id
_entity_poly.type
_entity_poly.pdbx_seq_one_letter_code
_entity_poly.pdbx_strand_id
1 'polypeptide(L)'
;MDVNQLILLLKSKIKKNILIQNIAIKDKTYLHKKHISHTEGKFHLELSIKSEELKKYNKVQATKKIYNILDEEIKQYIHSIQILIN
;
A
#
# COMPACT_ATOMS: atom_id res chain seq x y z
N MET A 1 1.54 9.38 -13.24
CA MET A 1 1.63 9.70 -11.79
C MET A 1 2.99 9.24 -11.27
N ASP A 2 3.73 10.11 -10.62
CA ASP A 2 5.00 9.67 -10.03
C ASP A 2 4.75 8.99 -8.68
N VAL A 3 5.79 8.33 -8.14
CA VAL A 3 5.65 7.53 -6.92
C VAL A 3 5.31 8.41 -5.71
N ASN A 4 5.81 9.63 -5.64
CA ASN A 4 5.53 10.51 -4.51
C ASN A 4 4.06 10.93 -4.49
N GLN A 5 3.50 11.24 -5.65
CA GLN A 5 2.07 11.54 -5.78
C GLN A 5 1.22 10.34 -5.40
N LEU A 6 1.62 9.14 -5.84
CA LEU A 6 0.92 7.91 -5.50
C LEU A 6 0.94 7.66 -4.00
N ILE A 7 2.08 7.80 -3.35
CA ILE A 7 2.22 7.61 -1.90
C ILE A 7 1.28 8.55 -1.15
N LEU A 8 1.23 9.82 -1.53
CA LEU A 8 0.33 10.78 -0.89
C LEU A 8 -1.13 10.40 -1.08
N LEU A 9 -1.50 9.95 -2.27
CA LEU A 9 -2.86 9.51 -2.56
C LEU A 9 -3.25 8.31 -1.71
N LEU A 10 -2.38 7.30 -1.62
CA LEU A 10 -2.65 6.10 -0.83
C LEU A 10 -2.82 6.43 0.64
N LYS A 11 -1.93 7.26 1.19
CA LYS A 11 -2.04 7.70 2.59
C LYS A 11 -3.36 8.41 2.85
N SER A 12 -3.75 9.30 1.94
CA SER A 12 -5.00 10.05 2.07
C SER A 12 -6.22 9.13 2.07
N LYS A 13 -6.26 8.18 1.13
CA LYS A 13 -7.39 7.24 1.04
C LYS A 13 -7.51 6.37 2.29
N ILE A 14 -6.40 5.86 2.78
CA ILE A 14 -6.40 5.02 3.98
C ILE A 14 -6.88 5.84 5.18
N LYS A 15 -6.33 7.03 5.38
CA LYS A 15 -6.68 7.88 6.52
C LYS A 15 -8.14 8.34 6.52
N LYS A 16 -8.75 8.45 5.34
CA LYS A 16 -10.17 8.81 5.23
C LYS A 16 -11.10 7.67 5.65
N ASN A 17 -10.65 6.44 5.55
CA ASN A 17 -11.47 5.26 5.77
C ASN A 17 -11.17 4.53 7.08
N ILE A 18 -9.99 4.72 7.64
CA ILE A 18 -9.52 4.01 8.83
C ILE A 18 -8.80 4.99 9.73
N LEU A 19 -9.04 4.88 11.04
CA LEU A 19 -8.29 5.65 12.02
C LEU A 19 -6.87 5.11 12.12
N ILE A 20 -5.89 5.92 11.72
CA ILE A 20 -4.48 5.52 11.62
C ILE A 20 -3.64 6.35 12.59
N GLN A 21 -2.87 5.69 13.45
CA GLN A 21 -1.91 6.35 14.35
C GLN A 21 -0.61 6.67 13.63
N ASN A 22 -0.16 5.76 12.76
CA ASN A 22 1.04 6.00 11.97
C ASN A 22 0.97 5.21 10.67
N ILE A 23 1.53 5.77 9.59
CA ILE A 23 1.63 5.10 8.30
C ILE A 23 2.92 5.52 7.61
N ALA A 24 3.63 4.54 7.09
CA ALA A 24 4.81 4.76 6.25
C ALA A 24 4.67 3.94 4.99
N ILE A 25 5.01 4.54 3.85
CA ILE A 25 4.99 3.84 2.56
C ILE A 25 6.37 3.99 1.93
N LYS A 26 6.99 2.86 1.61
CA LYS A 26 8.30 2.82 0.98
C LYS A 26 8.19 2.31 -0.45
N ASP A 27 8.90 2.98 -1.35
CA ASP A 27 9.04 2.53 -2.72
C ASP A 27 10.17 1.50 -2.80
N LYS A 28 9.83 0.28 -3.16
CA LYS A 28 10.77 -0.84 -3.31
C LYS A 28 10.96 -1.23 -4.77
N THR A 29 10.54 -0.40 -5.69
CA THR A 29 10.60 -0.68 -7.12
C THR A 29 12.03 -1.00 -7.59
N TYR A 30 13.02 -0.34 -7.03
CA TYR A 30 14.43 -0.55 -7.38
C TYR A 30 14.91 -1.99 -7.14
N LEU A 31 14.28 -2.71 -6.20
CA LEU A 31 14.62 -4.11 -5.92
C LEU A 31 14.15 -5.07 -7.01
N HIS A 32 13.22 -4.63 -7.86
CA HIS A 32 12.58 -5.47 -8.86
C HIS A 32 12.93 -5.09 -10.31
N LYS A 33 13.70 -4.03 -10.52
CA LYS A 33 14.02 -3.53 -11.87
C LYS A 33 14.71 -4.55 -12.77
N LYS A 34 15.43 -5.50 -12.20
CA LYS A 34 16.16 -6.53 -12.96
C LYS A 34 15.35 -7.80 -13.18
N HIS A 35 14.14 -7.89 -12.65
CA HIS A 35 13.29 -9.05 -12.86
C HIS A 35 12.67 -9.03 -14.24
N ILE A 36 12.63 -10.21 -14.88
CA ILE A 36 12.00 -10.37 -16.19
C ILE A 36 10.54 -9.96 -16.18
N SER A 37 9.87 -10.23 -15.06
CA SER A 37 8.45 -9.91 -14.90
C SER A 37 8.16 -8.45 -14.52
N HIS A 38 9.20 -7.61 -14.42
CA HIS A 38 9.01 -6.21 -14.08
C HIS A 38 8.18 -5.50 -15.16
N THR A 39 7.08 -4.88 -14.75
CA THR A 39 6.25 -4.09 -15.62
C THR A 39 6.63 -2.62 -15.48
N GLU A 40 7.09 -2.02 -16.58
CA GLU A 40 7.49 -0.63 -16.56
C GLU A 40 6.31 0.27 -16.23
N GLY A 41 6.54 1.29 -15.40
CA GLY A 41 5.51 2.24 -14.99
C GLY A 41 4.65 1.81 -13.82
N LYS A 42 4.87 0.58 -13.30
CA LYS A 42 4.19 0.12 -12.10
C LYS A 42 5.17 -0.02 -10.94
N PHE A 43 4.68 0.22 -9.74
CA PHE A 43 5.51 0.30 -8.55
C PHE A 43 5.38 -0.91 -7.64
N HIS A 44 6.44 -1.17 -6.89
CA HIS A 44 6.47 -2.16 -5.81
C HIS A 44 6.57 -1.39 -4.50
N LEU A 45 5.56 -1.50 -3.65
CA LEU A 45 5.46 -0.68 -2.44
C LEU A 45 5.38 -1.54 -1.19
N GLU A 46 5.87 -0.98 -0.09
CA GLU A 46 5.75 -1.57 1.23
C GLU A 46 5.03 -0.57 2.14
N LEU A 47 3.88 -0.98 2.68
CA LEU A 47 3.10 -0.20 3.62
C LEU A 47 3.33 -0.72 5.03
N SER A 48 3.64 0.19 5.95
CA SER A 48 3.73 -0.12 7.38
C SER A 48 2.70 0.74 8.09
N ILE A 49 1.73 0.10 8.74
CA ILE A 49 0.58 0.79 9.33
C ILE A 49 0.46 0.45 10.80
N LYS A 50 0.31 1.48 11.64
CA LYS A 50 -0.09 1.32 13.03
C LYS A 50 -1.50 1.85 13.19
N SER A 51 -2.44 0.96 13.54
CA SER A 51 -3.85 1.32 13.69
C SER A 51 -4.50 0.46 14.77
N GLU A 52 -5.00 1.11 15.81
CA GLU A 52 -5.78 0.42 16.85
C GLU A 52 -7.08 -0.13 16.29
N GLU A 53 -7.66 0.57 15.31
CA GLU A 53 -8.87 0.10 14.64
C GLU A 53 -8.62 -1.22 13.92
N LEU A 54 -7.50 -1.34 13.19
CA LEU A 54 -7.17 -2.56 12.44
C LEU A 54 -6.80 -3.73 13.36
N LYS A 55 -6.34 -3.47 14.57
CA LYS A 55 -6.03 -4.53 15.54
C LYS A 55 -7.25 -5.32 15.98
N LYS A 56 -8.45 -4.78 15.78
CA LYS A 56 -9.71 -5.47 16.08
C LYS A 56 -10.00 -6.62 15.12
N TYR A 57 -9.29 -6.69 14.01
CA TYR A 57 -9.44 -7.70 12.98
C TYR A 57 -8.23 -8.63 12.98
N ASN A 58 -8.37 -9.85 12.48
CA ASN A 58 -7.21 -10.68 12.23
C ASN A 58 -6.43 -10.11 11.02
N LYS A 59 -5.19 -10.61 10.81
CA LYS A 59 -4.33 -10.07 9.76
C LYS A 59 -4.95 -10.18 8.36
N VAL A 60 -5.62 -11.29 8.07
CA VAL A 60 -6.25 -11.50 6.76
C VAL A 60 -7.34 -10.46 6.52
N GLN A 61 -8.22 -10.27 7.51
CA GLN A 61 -9.31 -9.31 7.40
C GLN A 61 -8.81 -7.87 7.28
N ALA A 62 -7.81 -7.49 8.11
CA ALA A 62 -7.23 -6.16 8.08
C ALA A 62 -6.57 -5.89 6.73
N THR A 63 -5.81 -6.84 6.20
CA THR A 63 -5.16 -6.73 4.90
C THR A 63 -6.20 -6.56 3.79
N LYS A 64 -7.28 -7.34 3.83
CA LYS A 64 -8.36 -7.21 2.83
C LYS A 64 -9.00 -5.83 2.86
N LYS A 65 -9.19 -5.25 4.04
CA LYS A 65 -9.73 -3.89 4.15
C LYS A 65 -8.84 -2.88 3.40
N ILE A 66 -7.53 -2.98 3.59
CA ILE A 66 -6.58 -2.09 2.92
C ILE A 66 -6.64 -2.32 1.40
N TYR A 67 -6.62 -3.57 0.94
CA TYR A 67 -6.71 -3.88 -0.49
C TYR A 67 -8.00 -3.32 -1.10
N ASN A 68 -9.12 -3.42 -0.40
CA ASN A 68 -10.40 -2.89 -0.91
C ASN A 68 -10.37 -1.37 -1.03
N ILE A 69 -9.78 -0.68 -0.06
CA ILE A 69 -9.65 0.77 -0.10
C ILE A 69 -8.79 1.23 -1.29
N LEU A 70 -7.74 0.48 -1.60
CA LEU A 70 -6.75 0.82 -2.62
C LEU A 70 -6.97 0.10 -3.95
N ASP A 71 -8.12 -0.53 -4.15
CA ASP A 71 -8.37 -1.41 -5.29
C ASP A 71 -8.04 -0.76 -6.65
N GLU A 72 -8.49 0.46 -6.87
CA GLU A 72 -8.25 1.16 -8.13
C GLU A 72 -6.77 1.43 -8.36
N GLU A 73 -6.08 1.90 -7.33
CA GLU A 73 -4.66 2.23 -7.41
C GLU A 73 -3.81 0.99 -7.59
N ILE A 74 -4.18 -0.10 -6.92
CA ILE A 74 -3.46 -1.37 -7.08
C ILE A 74 -3.54 -1.84 -8.53
N LYS A 75 -4.72 -1.78 -9.13
CA LYS A 75 -4.90 -2.21 -10.52
C LYS A 75 -4.14 -1.35 -11.52
N GLN A 76 -4.10 -0.03 -11.30
CA GLN A 76 -3.54 0.92 -12.26
C GLN A 76 -2.05 1.16 -12.11
N TYR A 77 -1.55 1.23 -10.87
CA TYR A 77 -0.21 1.78 -10.62
C TYR A 77 0.71 0.83 -9.86
N ILE A 78 0.19 -0.21 -9.24
CA ILE A 78 0.97 -1.03 -8.31
C ILE A 78 1.08 -2.45 -8.84
N HIS A 79 2.34 -2.92 -9.03
CA HIS A 79 2.61 -4.30 -9.43
C HIS A 79 2.54 -5.23 -8.22
N SER A 80 3.16 -4.83 -7.12
CA SER A 80 3.06 -5.58 -5.87
C SER A 80 3.03 -4.64 -4.67
N ILE A 81 2.34 -5.05 -3.63
CA ILE A 81 2.24 -4.28 -2.40
C ILE A 81 2.35 -5.23 -1.21
N GLN A 82 3.25 -4.91 -0.29
CA GLN A 82 3.39 -5.60 0.98
C GLN A 82 2.76 -4.74 2.07
N ILE A 83 1.92 -5.34 2.90
CA ILE A 83 1.23 -4.62 3.96
C ILE A 83 1.64 -5.20 5.30
N LEU A 84 2.26 -4.36 6.13
CA LEU A 84 2.66 -4.68 7.49
C LEU A 84 1.77 -3.89 8.45
N ILE A 85 1.03 -4.60 9.29
CA ILE A 85 0.11 -3.99 10.27
C ILE A 85 0.64 -4.27 11.67
N ASN A 86 0.91 -3.20 12.38
CA ASN A 86 1.44 -3.27 13.76
C ASN A 86 0.37 -2.91 14.78
#